data_f2a204ecc9d55560081dc69e8bdf24b2
#
_entry.id   f2a204ecc9d55560081dc69e8bdf24b2
#
_cell.length_a   1.000
_cell.length_b   1.000
_cell.length_c   1.000
_cell.angle_alpha   90.00
_cell.angle_beta   90.00
_cell.angle_gamma   90.00
#
_symmetry.space_group_name_H-M   'P 1'
#
loop_
_entity.id
_entity.type
_entity.pdbx_description
1 polymer ?
#
loop_
_entity_poly.entity_id
_entity_poly.type
_entity_poly.pdbx_seq_one_letter_code
_entity_poly.pdbx_strand_id
1 'polypeptide(L)'
;LVPLDQRAWHAGASSFRGRTNLNDTSIGIEIVSDGIARDRRNDSNRYPPYDAYLEYKPIQIEKVAQIIKYVAARYNIPAKNIVAHSDIAPSRKKDPGAKFPWKELYEKYDIGAWYNESDKQSFMNEEKFNATSISDIKEELRKYGYEINRTNEWDRDSRDVVYAFQLHFNPKNATGDMDLETFAILKALNKKYPN
;
A
#
# COMPACT_ATOMS: atom_id res chain seq x y z
N LEU A 1 10.61 12.54 18.14
CA LEU A 1 11.42 11.45 17.57
C LEU A 1 11.75 10.46 18.68
N VAL A 2 11.70 9.18 18.34
CA VAL A 2 12.05 8.07 19.25
C VAL A 2 13.32 7.42 18.70
N PRO A 3 14.33 7.11 19.52
CA PRO A 3 15.50 6.34 19.07
C PRO A 3 15.11 5.00 18.46
N LEU A 4 15.90 4.52 17.47
CA LEU A 4 15.58 3.31 16.70
C LEU A 4 15.63 2.01 17.53
N ASP A 5 16.23 2.03 18.69
CA ASP A 5 16.31 0.93 19.68
C ASP A 5 15.19 0.97 20.73
N GLN A 6 14.27 1.94 20.61
CA GLN A 6 13.14 2.10 21.50
C GLN A 6 11.81 1.93 20.76
N ARG A 7 10.81 1.44 21.47
CA ARG A 7 9.45 1.27 20.94
C ARG A 7 8.78 2.62 20.70
N ALA A 8 8.26 2.81 19.49
CA ALA A 8 7.43 3.96 19.14
C ALA A 8 5.96 3.55 18.90
N TRP A 9 5.03 4.46 19.22
CA TRP A 9 3.60 4.28 18.98
C TRP A 9 3.23 4.95 17.64
N HIS A 10 3.44 4.25 16.52
CA HIS A 10 3.27 4.80 15.17
C HIS A 10 2.30 4.03 14.29
N ALA A 11 2.06 2.73 14.55
CA ALA A 11 1.25 1.87 13.71
C ALA A 11 -0.19 1.68 14.25
N GLY A 12 -0.39 1.78 15.57
CA GLY A 12 -1.67 1.49 16.22
C GLY A 12 -2.11 0.04 15.99
N ALA A 13 -3.42 -0.22 15.99
CA ALA A 13 -3.98 -1.50 15.59
C ALA A 13 -3.67 -1.73 14.11
N SER A 14 -2.87 -2.74 13.82
CA SER A 14 -2.25 -2.93 12.51
C SER A 14 -1.90 -4.40 12.27
N SER A 15 -1.89 -4.80 11.00
CA SER A 15 -1.49 -6.14 10.58
C SER A 15 -0.94 -6.12 9.15
N PHE A 16 0.10 -6.91 8.91
CA PHE A 16 0.64 -7.15 7.57
C PHE A 16 1.51 -8.40 7.57
N ARG A 17 1.38 -9.26 6.55
CA ARG A 17 2.16 -10.50 6.37
C ARG A 17 2.16 -11.39 7.62
N GLY A 18 0.96 -11.59 8.21
CA GLY A 18 0.77 -12.43 9.39
C GLY A 18 1.31 -11.85 10.71
N ARG A 19 1.83 -10.62 10.70
CA ARG A 19 2.23 -9.90 11.91
C ARG A 19 1.16 -8.92 12.34
N THR A 20 0.95 -8.80 13.64
CA THR A 20 0.06 -7.82 14.26
C THR A 20 0.84 -6.93 15.22
N ASN A 21 0.21 -5.85 15.71
CA ASN A 21 0.85 -4.92 16.67
C ASN A 21 2.20 -4.39 16.17
N LEU A 22 2.22 -3.86 14.96
CA LEU A 22 3.46 -3.51 14.25
C LEU A 22 4.29 -2.42 14.94
N ASN A 23 3.77 -1.75 15.97
CA ASN A 23 4.60 -0.91 16.86
C ASN A 23 5.83 -1.64 17.45
N ASP A 24 5.73 -2.95 17.63
CA ASP A 24 6.78 -3.75 18.26
C ASP A 24 7.82 -4.28 17.25
N THR A 25 7.49 -4.26 15.96
CA THR A 25 8.29 -4.93 14.92
C THR A 25 8.54 -4.10 13.68
N SER A 26 8.26 -2.78 13.74
CA SER A 26 8.48 -1.87 12.61
C SER A 26 9.00 -0.50 13.03
N ILE A 27 9.47 0.26 12.06
CA ILE A 27 9.92 1.63 12.19
C ILE A 27 8.97 2.51 11.37
N GLY A 28 8.43 3.57 11.99
CA GLY A 28 7.59 4.55 11.32
C GLY A 28 8.37 5.79 10.91
N ILE A 29 8.08 6.31 9.72
CA ILE A 29 8.60 7.58 9.22
C ILE A 29 7.44 8.53 9.03
N GLU A 30 7.41 9.61 9.81
CA GLU A 30 6.43 10.69 9.67
C GLU A 30 6.94 11.73 8.67
N ILE A 31 6.14 12.00 7.64
CA ILE A 31 6.45 12.96 6.59
C ILE A 31 5.46 14.11 6.68
N VAL A 32 5.96 15.33 6.91
CA VAL A 32 5.12 16.51 7.03
C VAL A 32 4.38 16.77 5.72
N SER A 33 3.06 16.68 5.75
CA SER A 33 2.17 16.92 4.61
C SER A 33 0.78 17.31 5.10
N ASP A 34 0.09 18.13 4.33
CA ASP A 34 -1.34 18.39 4.56
C ASP A 34 -2.23 17.20 4.13
N GLY A 35 -1.68 16.22 3.42
CA GLY A 35 -2.35 15.00 2.99
C GLY A 35 -3.43 15.24 1.95
N ILE A 36 -4.64 15.60 2.37
CA ILE A 36 -5.78 15.94 1.52
C ILE A 36 -5.95 17.46 1.46
N ALA A 37 -6.28 18.00 0.30
CA ALA A 37 -6.55 19.41 0.08
C ALA A 37 -7.63 19.94 1.05
N ARG A 38 -7.47 21.17 1.56
CA ARG A 38 -8.32 21.72 2.64
C ARG A 38 -9.80 21.81 2.27
N ASP A 39 -10.10 22.11 1.02
CA ASP A 39 -11.46 22.15 0.45
C ASP A 39 -12.10 20.76 0.31
N ARG A 40 -11.32 19.70 0.35
CA ARG A 40 -11.74 18.30 0.25
C ARG A 40 -11.74 17.55 1.60
N ARG A 41 -11.24 18.15 2.68
CA ARG A 41 -11.14 17.48 4.00
C ARG A 41 -12.49 17.14 4.62
N ASN A 42 -13.53 17.91 4.30
CA ASN A 42 -14.89 17.69 4.78
C ASN A 42 -15.73 16.86 3.82
N ASP A 43 -15.13 16.37 2.73
CA ASP A 43 -15.79 15.44 1.84
C ASP A 43 -15.98 14.10 2.58
N SER A 44 -17.24 13.67 2.71
CA SER A 44 -17.60 12.41 3.36
C SER A 44 -17.19 11.17 2.54
N ASN A 45 -16.48 11.38 1.44
CA ASN A 45 -16.01 10.29 0.58
C ASN A 45 -15.00 9.42 1.33
N ARG A 46 -15.38 8.18 1.59
CA ARG A 46 -14.53 7.18 2.24
C ARG A 46 -13.28 6.85 1.42
N TYR A 47 -13.37 7.00 0.11
CA TYR A 47 -12.31 6.71 -0.88
C TYR A 47 -11.99 7.96 -1.68
N PRO A 48 -11.26 8.94 -1.11
CA PRO A 48 -10.90 10.17 -1.81
C PRO A 48 -10.16 9.87 -3.12
N PRO A 49 -10.54 10.51 -4.24
CA PRO A 49 -9.89 10.30 -5.53
C PRO A 49 -8.46 10.87 -5.54
N TYR A 50 -7.67 10.47 -6.53
CA TYR A 50 -6.25 10.85 -6.68
C TYR A 50 -6.02 12.38 -6.56
N ASP A 51 -6.86 13.19 -7.18
CA ASP A 51 -6.75 14.66 -7.20
C ASP A 51 -7.11 15.32 -5.87
N ALA A 52 -7.72 14.62 -4.95
CA ALA A 52 -7.96 15.12 -3.59
C ALA A 52 -6.67 15.19 -2.74
N TYR A 53 -5.65 14.43 -3.10
CA TYR A 53 -4.38 14.39 -2.36
C TYR A 53 -3.41 15.48 -2.81
N LEU A 54 -2.57 15.95 -1.90
CA LEU A 54 -1.50 16.90 -2.18
C LEU A 54 -0.19 16.18 -2.49
N GLU A 55 0.60 16.79 -3.35
CA GLU A 55 1.92 16.28 -3.73
C GLU A 55 2.95 16.55 -2.64
N TYR A 56 3.93 15.67 -2.57
CA TYR A 56 5.12 15.85 -1.75
C TYR A 56 6.16 16.67 -2.51
N LYS A 57 6.92 17.50 -1.77
CA LYS A 57 8.03 18.24 -2.37
C LYS A 57 9.15 17.27 -2.77
N PRO A 58 9.81 17.45 -3.92
CA PRO A 58 10.91 16.57 -4.35
C PRO A 58 12.00 16.40 -3.29
N ILE A 59 12.35 17.46 -2.59
CA ILE A 59 13.35 17.40 -1.51
C ILE A 59 12.91 16.52 -0.34
N GLN A 60 11.60 16.45 -0.03
CA GLN A 60 11.07 15.56 1.01
C GLN A 60 11.25 14.10 0.58
N ILE A 61 10.93 13.78 -0.66
CA ILE A 61 11.06 12.41 -1.20
C ILE A 61 12.52 11.98 -1.23
N GLU A 62 13.43 12.86 -1.62
CA GLU A 62 14.86 12.59 -1.58
C GLU A 62 15.35 12.27 -0.15
N LYS A 63 14.93 13.06 0.85
CA LYS A 63 15.27 12.82 2.26
C LYS A 63 14.67 11.55 2.80
N VAL A 64 13.40 11.29 2.49
CA VAL A 64 12.72 10.03 2.85
C VAL A 64 13.45 8.83 2.25
N ALA A 65 13.85 8.90 0.97
CA ALA A 65 14.60 7.84 0.32
C ALA A 65 15.95 7.57 1.02
N GLN A 66 16.69 8.61 1.43
CA GLN A 66 17.94 8.48 2.19
C GLN A 66 17.71 7.76 3.53
N ILE A 67 16.66 8.15 4.26
CA ILE A 67 16.31 7.52 5.56
C ILE A 67 15.92 6.06 5.37
N ILE A 68 15.04 5.77 4.40
CA ILE A 68 14.59 4.40 4.12
C ILE A 68 15.79 3.50 3.76
N LYS A 69 16.68 3.96 2.88
CA LYS A 69 17.88 3.18 2.51
C LYS A 69 18.74 2.86 3.72
N TYR A 70 19.00 3.85 4.57
CA TYR A 70 19.79 3.66 5.78
C TYR A 70 19.15 2.62 6.71
N VAL A 71 17.85 2.78 6.99
CA VAL A 71 17.12 1.89 7.90
C VAL A 71 16.98 0.49 7.31
N ALA A 72 16.63 0.39 6.03
CA ALA A 72 16.49 -0.91 5.35
C ALA A 72 17.79 -1.71 5.33
N ALA A 73 18.91 -1.04 5.05
CA ALA A 73 20.24 -1.68 5.09
C ALA A 73 20.63 -2.11 6.50
N ARG A 74 20.40 -1.23 7.51
CA ARG A 74 20.76 -1.50 8.91
C ARG A 74 20.03 -2.71 9.50
N TYR A 75 18.77 -2.91 9.12
CA TYR A 75 17.89 -3.94 9.69
C TYR A 75 17.54 -5.06 8.71
N ASN A 76 18.17 -5.10 7.53
CA ASN A 76 17.89 -6.08 6.46
C ASN A 76 16.40 -6.15 6.12
N ILE A 77 15.74 -5.00 5.94
CA ILE A 77 14.31 -4.92 5.65
C ILE A 77 14.07 -5.28 4.18
N PRO A 78 13.33 -6.35 3.88
CA PRO A 78 13.01 -6.70 2.50
C PRO A 78 12.14 -5.61 1.84
N ALA A 79 12.30 -5.43 0.52
CA ALA A 79 11.52 -4.45 -0.26
C ALA A 79 10.01 -4.55 -0.02
N LYS A 80 9.46 -5.77 0.06
CA LYS A 80 8.04 -6.06 0.32
C LYS A 80 7.56 -5.62 1.72
N ASN A 81 8.47 -5.29 2.64
CA ASN A 81 8.17 -4.81 3.99
C ASN A 81 8.28 -3.28 4.13
N ILE A 82 8.55 -2.57 3.04
CA ILE A 82 8.47 -1.11 3.00
C ILE A 82 7.06 -0.76 2.52
N VAL A 83 6.22 -0.35 3.44
CA VAL A 83 4.77 -0.27 3.28
C VAL A 83 4.20 1.05 3.78
N ALA A 84 3.00 1.38 3.36
CA ALA A 84 2.24 2.52 3.81
C ALA A 84 1.53 2.23 5.15
N HIS A 85 1.15 3.29 5.88
CA HIS A 85 0.25 3.14 7.02
C HIS A 85 -1.13 2.62 6.59
N SER A 86 -1.60 3.01 5.40
CA SER A 86 -2.81 2.46 4.79
C SER A 86 -2.71 0.96 4.51
N ASP A 87 -1.55 0.44 4.13
CA ASP A 87 -1.38 -1.01 3.88
C ASP A 87 -1.56 -1.85 5.14
N ILE A 88 -1.10 -1.34 6.29
CA ILE A 88 -1.13 -2.06 7.57
C ILE A 88 -2.38 -1.80 8.41
N ALA A 89 -3.16 -0.77 8.05
CA ALA A 89 -4.37 -0.39 8.77
C ALA A 89 -5.46 0.18 7.82
N PRO A 90 -5.88 -0.57 6.78
CA PRO A 90 -6.67 -0.07 5.65
C PRO A 90 -8.01 0.54 6.04
N SER A 91 -8.69 0.00 7.07
CA SER A 91 -9.98 0.52 7.55
C SER A 91 -9.87 1.87 8.28
N ARG A 92 -8.67 2.24 8.77
CA ARG A 92 -8.41 3.43 9.61
C ARG A 92 -7.58 4.50 8.95
N LYS A 93 -6.67 4.13 8.05
CA LYS A 93 -5.59 4.97 7.54
C LYS A 93 -5.60 5.08 6.03
N LYS A 94 -5.21 6.26 5.54
CA LYS A 94 -5.10 6.57 4.13
C LYS A 94 -3.72 7.14 3.76
N ASP A 95 -2.92 7.48 4.79
CA ASP A 95 -1.57 8.01 4.62
C ASP A 95 -0.59 6.92 4.14
N PRO A 96 0.39 7.29 3.33
CA PRO A 96 0.76 8.62 2.85
C PRO A 96 -0.13 9.18 1.72
N GLY A 97 -1.10 8.42 1.20
CA GLY A 97 -2.06 8.85 0.20
C GLY A 97 -1.62 8.61 -1.25
N ALA A 98 -2.55 8.88 -2.18
CA ALA A 98 -2.41 8.50 -3.58
C ALA A 98 -1.25 9.20 -4.32
N LYS A 99 -0.79 10.36 -3.84
CA LYS A 99 0.30 11.11 -4.48
C LYS A 99 1.68 10.86 -3.85
N PHE A 100 1.78 9.91 -2.93
CA PHE A 100 3.10 9.45 -2.49
C PHE A 100 3.76 8.63 -3.61
N PRO A 101 4.98 8.99 -4.04
CA PRO A 101 5.53 8.51 -5.30
C PRO A 101 6.22 7.13 -5.17
N TRP A 102 5.46 6.08 -4.83
CA TRP A 102 5.99 4.71 -4.64
C TRP A 102 6.77 4.20 -5.86
N LYS A 103 6.22 4.43 -7.07
CA LYS A 103 6.89 4.04 -8.32
C LYS A 103 8.25 4.72 -8.49
N GLU A 104 8.33 6.03 -8.21
CA GLU A 104 9.60 6.78 -8.28
C GLU A 104 10.61 6.27 -7.24
N LEU A 105 10.15 5.97 -6.01
CA LEU A 105 11.02 5.39 -4.98
C LEU A 105 11.61 4.06 -5.44
N TYR A 106 10.81 3.22 -6.10
CA TYR A 106 11.26 1.97 -6.67
C TYR A 106 12.25 2.19 -7.84
N GLU A 107 11.86 2.97 -8.86
CA GLU A 107 12.63 3.11 -10.11
C GLU A 107 13.93 3.91 -9.93
N LYS A 108 13.90 4.97 -9.12
CA LYS A 108 15.03 5.90 -8.97
C LYS A 108 15.93 5.55 -7.78
N TYR A 109 15.36 4.99 -6.73
CA TYR A 109 16.07 4.78 -5.47
C TYR A 109 16.21 3.32 -5.08
N ASP A 110 15.61 2.38 -5.82
CA ASP A 110 15.57 0.94 -5.50
C ASP A 110 14.95 0.68 -4.10
N ILE A 111 13.83 1.36 -3.82
CA ILE A 111 13.13 1.31 -2.53
C ILE A 111 11.72 0.75 -2.72
N GLY A 112 11.36 -0.22 -1.86
CA GLY A 112 10.03 -0.80 -1.85
C GLY A 112 9.80 -1.84 -2.93
N ALA A 113 8.56 -2.30 -3.03
CA ALA A 113 8.14 -3.28 -4.03
C ALA A 113 7.37 -2.58 -5.16
N TRP A 114 7.60 -3.04 -6.39
CA TRP A 114 6.83 -2.63 -7.55
C TRP A 114 6.75 -3.77 -8.56
N TYR A 115 5.67 -3.83 -9.32
CA TYR A 115 5.43 -4.87 -10.32
C TYR A 115 6.23 -4.62 -11.62
N ASN A 116 6.38 -5.69 -12.42
CA ASN A 116 6.89 -5.59 -13.78
C ASN A 116 5.71 -5.37 -14.73
N GLU A 117 5.81 -4.40 -15.64
CA GLU A 117 4.72 -4.09 -16.58
C GLU A 117 4.40 -5.28 -17.50
N SER A 118 5.41 -6.01 -17.95
CA SER A 118 5.21 -7.22 -18.76
C SER A 118 4.43 -8.32 -18.03
N ASP A 119 4.68 -8.48 -16.73
CA ASP A 119 3.94 -9.42 -15.90
C ASP A 119 2.49 -8.96 -15.73
N LYS A 120 2.26 -7.67 -15.42
CA LYS A 120 0.91 -7.09 -15.35
C LYS A 120 0.15 -7.36 -16.65
N GLN A 121 0.74 -7.05 -17.80
CA GLN A 121 0.10 -7.28 -19.10
C GLN A 121 -0.25 -8.75 -19.34
N SER A 122 0.58 -9.69 -18.89
CA SER A 122 0.29 -11.13 -19.01
C SER A 122 -0.93 -11.58 -18.19
N PHE A 123 -1.30 -10.82 -17.16
CA PHE A 123 -2.48 -11.07 -16.32
C PHE A 123 -3.71 -10.25 -16.72
N MET A 124 -3.61 -9.34 -17.69
CA MET A 124 -4.74 -8.57 -18.24
C MET A 124 -5.60 -9.48 -19.12
N ASN A 125 -6.45 -10.27 -18.48
CA ASN A 125 -7.37 -11.20 -19.15
C ASN A 125 -8.76 -11.11 -18.52
N GLU A 126 -9.69 -10.49 -19.22
CA GLU A 126 -11.04 -10.19 -18.74
C GLU A 126 -11.85 -11.46 -18.44
N GLU A 127 -11.76 -12.48 -19.29
CA GLU A 127 -12.47 -13.75 -19.11
C GLU A 127 -12.03 -14.44 -17.82
N LYS A 128 -10.71 -14.54 -17.61
CA LYS A 128 -10.14 -15.12 -16.38
C LYS A 128 -10.51 -14.31 -15.14
N PHE A 129 -10.45 -12.98 -15.23
CA PHE A 129 -10.83 -12.12 -14.11
C PHE A 129 -12.30 -12.32 -13.73
N ASN A 130 -13.21 -12.30 -14.71
CA ASN A 130 -14.65 -12.49 -14.48
C ASN A 130 -15.00 -13.90 -13.95
N ALA A 131 -14.15 -14.90 -14.25
CA ALA A 131 -14.30 -16.25 -13.71
C ALA A 131 -13.66 -16.44 -12.32
N THR A 132 -12.91 -15.45 -11.81
CA THR A 132 -12.24 -15.55 -10.50
C THR A 132 -13.24 -15.24 -9.37
N SER A 133 -13.34 -16.12 -8.39
CA SER A 133 -14.21 -15.91 -7.24
C SER A 133 -13.70 -14.80 -6.32
N ILE A 134 -14.62 -14.18 -5.55
CA ILE A 134 -14.27 -13.22 -4.50
C ILE A 134 -13.27 -13.83 -3.51
N SER A 135 -13.48 -15.08 -3.14
CA SER A 135 -12.59 -15.81 -2.22
C SER A 135 -11.17 -15.93 -2.78
N ASP A 136 -11.02 -16.22 -4.09
CA ASP A 136 -9.71 -16.34 -4.73
C ASP A 136 -9.01 -14.98 -4.85
N ILE A 137 -9.75 -13.91 -5.14
CA ILE A 137 -9.21 -12.54 -5.13
C ILE A 137 -8.69 -12.18 -3.75
N LYS A 138 -9.46 -12.46 -2.70
CA LYS A 138 -9.04 -12.24 -1.31
C LYS A 138 -7.82 -13.07 -0.94
N GLU A 139 -7.70 -14.30 -1.45
CA GLU A 139 -6.52 -15.13 -1.23
C GLU A 139 -5.27 -14.51 -1.87
N GLU A 140 -5.38 -13.94 -3.06
CA GLU A 140 -4.26 -13.24 -3.69
C GLU A 140 -3.83 -11.99 -2.87
N LEU A 141 -4.78 -11.24 -2.26
CA LEU A 141 -4.45 -10.14 -1.35
C LEU A 141 -3.73 -10.63 -0.09
N ARG A 142 -4.16 -11.77 0.49
CA ARG A 142 -3.46 -12.40 1.63
C ARG A 142 -2.07 -12.88 1.27
N LYS A 143 -1.88 -13.48 0.10
CA LYS A 143 -0.56 -13.89 -0.40
C LYS A 143 0.39 -12.70 -0.50
N TYR A 144 -0.11 -11.55 -0.90
CA TYR A 144 0.74 -10.35 -0.91
C TYR A 144 1.10 -9.90 0.50
N GLY A 145 0.16 -9.98 1.44
CA GLY A 145 0.40 -9.65 2.85
C GLY A 145 -0.72 -8.92 3.55
N TYR A 146 -1.80 -8.56 2.85
CA TYR A 146 -2.94 -7.86 3.47
C TYR A 146 -3.75 -8.79 4.38
N GLU A 147 -4.16 -8.26 5.53
CA GLU A 147 -5.18 -8.92 6.34
C GLU A 147 -6.56 -8.61 5.76
N ILE A 148 -7.28 -9.65 5.37
CA ILE A 148 -8.63 -9.56 4.82
C ILE A 148 -9.43 -10.80 5.23
N ASN A 149 -10.71 -10.63 5.54
CA ASN A 149 -11.57 -11.74 5.96
C ASN A 149 -11.70 -12.83 4.88
N ARG A 150 -12.20 -14.01 5.27
CA ARG A 150 -12.32 -15.19 4.39
C ARG A 150 -13.73 -15.40 3.86
N THR A 151 -14.63 -14.43 4.00
CA THR A 151 -15.98 -14.52 3.45
C THR A 151 -15.98 -14.42 1.93
N ASN A 152 -16.96 -15.00 1.26
CA ASN A 152 -17.16 -14.85 -0.18
C ASN A 152 -18.07 -13.65 -0.51
N GLU A 153 -17.96 -12.58 0.30
CA GLU A 153 -18.71 -11.35 0.15
C GLU A 153 -17.75 -10.18 -0.07
N TRP A 154 -18.13 -9.23 -0.92
CA TRP A 154 -17.37 -8.01 -1.15
C TRP A 154 -17.88 -6.91 -0.22
N ASP A 155 -17.48 -6.98 1.02
CA ASP A 155 -17.89 -6.06 2.08
C ASP A 155 -17.04 -4.79 2.14
N ARG A 156 -17.38 -3.92 3.09
CA ARG A 156 -16.68 -2.65 3.28
C ARG A 156 -15.20 -2.85 3.64
N ASP A 157 -14.88 -3.82 4.48
CA ASP A 157 -13.51 -4.09 4.90
C ASP A 157 -12.67 -4.58 3.71
N SER A 158 -13.27 -5.38 2.81
CA SER A 158 -12.66 -5.80 1.55
C SER A 158 -12.33 -4.60 0.65
N ARG A 159 -13.26 -3.66 0.53
CA ARG A 159 -13.05 -2.42 -0.24
C ARG A 159 -11.99 -1.53 0.38
N ASP A 160 -11.89 -1.44 1.70
CA ASP A 160 -10.84 -0.70 2.39
C ASP A 160 -9.45 -1.27 2.08
N VAL A 161 -9.32 -2.59 2.04
CA VAL A 161 -8.07 -3.27 1.68
C VAL A 161 -7.70 -3.00 0.22
N VAL A 162 -8.66 -3.11 -0.70
CA VAL A 162 -8.41 -2.82 -2.12
C VAL A 162 -8.03 -1.36 -2.32
N TYR A 163 -8.70 -0.45 -1.64
CA TYR A 163 -8.34 0.97 -1.72
C TYR A 163 -6.92 1.23 -1.22
N ALA A 164 -6.51 0.64 -0.10
CA ALA A 164 -5.15 0.75 0.41
C ALA A 164 -4.12 0.20 -0.60
N PHE A 165 -4.39 -0.97 -1.19
CA PHE A 165 -3.58 -1.54 -2.25
C PHE A 165 -3.47 -0.60 -3.46
N GLN A 166 -4.58 -0.02 -3.89
CA GLN A 166 -4.62 0.92 -5.01
C GLN A 166 -3.86 2.21 -4.71
N LEU A 167 -3.97 2.77 -3.49
CA LEU A 167 -3.18 3.94 -3.07
C LEU A 167 -1.67 3.72 -3.24
N HIS A 168 -1.21 2.49 -3.06
CA HIS A 168 0.20 2.11 -3.20
C HIS A 168 0.56 1.82 -4.67
N PHE A 169 -0.21 0.97 -5.37
CA PHE A 169 0.20 0.35 -6.64
C PHE A 169 -0.58 0.81 -7.88
N ASN A 170 -1.76 1.41 -7.71
CA ASN A 170 -2.60 1.95 -8.78
C ASN A 170 -3.31 3.26 -8.37
N PRO A 171 -2.54 4.27 -7.88
CA PRO A 171 -3.13 5.42 -7.18
C PRO A 171 -4.09 6.27 -8.02
N LYS A 172 -3.94 6.31 -9.34
CA LYS A 172 -4.83 7.07 -10.22
C LYS A 172 -6.24 6.46 -10.33
N ASN A 173 -6.36 5.16 -10.06
CA ASN A 173 -7.62 4.39 -10.10
C ASN A 173 -8.01 3.88 -8.70
N ALA A 174 -7.65 4.60 -7.65
CA ALA A 174 -7.99 4.22 -6.28
C ALA A 174 -9.48 4.49 -5.99
N THR A 175 -10.30 3.44 -6.05
CA THR A 175 -11.76 3.47 -5.86
C THR A 175 -12.25 2.57 -4.73
N GLY A 176 -11.42 1.61 -4.32
CA GLY A 176 -11.80 0.52 -3.41
C GLY A 176 -12.55 -0.61 -4.12
N ASP A 177 -12.77 -0.51 -5.42
CA ASP A 177 -13.34 -1.60 -6.21
C ASP A 177 -12.21 -2.39 -6.89
N MET A 178 -12.31 -3.71 -6.86
CA MET A 178 -11.37 -4.58 -7.54
C MET A 178 -11.72 -4.63 -9.04
N ASP A 179 -10.88 -4.04 -9.86
CA ASP A 179 -10.97 -4.10 -11.30
C ASP A 179 -9.90 -5.02 -11.91
N LEU A 180 -10.00 -5.26 -13.20
CA LEU A 180 -9.06 -6.12 -13.93
C LEU A 180 -7.61 -5.62 -13.80
N GLU A 181 -7.37 -4.31 -13.91
CA GLU A 181 -6.02 -3.75 -13.81
C GLU A 181 -5.44 -3.93 -12.41
N THR A 182 -6.22 -3.62 -11.38
CA THR A 182 -5.83 -3.81 -9.98
C THR A 182 -5.51 -5.28 -9.68
N PHE A 183 -6.34 -6.21 -10.19
CA PHE A 183 -6.09 -7.64 -10.04
C PHE A 183 -4.85 -8.11 -10.80
N ALA A 184 -4.62 -7.63 -12.02
CA ALA A 184 -3.42 -7.95 -12.79
C ALA A 184 -2.14 -7.44 -12.11
N ILE A 185 -2.17 -6.24 -11.51
CA ILE A 185 -1.07 -5.70 -10.70
C ILE A 185 -0.80 -6.61 -9.49
N LEU A 186 -1.84 -7.01 -8.76
CA LEU A 186 -1.72 -7.91 -7.61
C LEU A 186 -1.08 -9.26 -7.99
N LYS A 187 -1.52 -9.85 -9.10
CA LYS A 187 -0.94 -11.10 -9.64
C LYS A 187 0.53 -10.91 -10.04
N ALA A 188 0.87 -9.80 -10.67
CA ALA A 188 2.25 -9.49 -11.07
C ALA A 188 3.17 -9.31 -9.84
N LEU A 189 2.67 -8.65 -8.78
CA LEU A 189 3.40 -8.52 -7.52
C LEU A 189 3.61 -9.87 -6.84
N ASN A 190 2.58 -10.72 -6.77
CA ASN A 190 2.68 -12.06 -6.17
C ASN A 190 3.64 -12.98 -6.96
N LYS A 191 3.71 -12.83 -8.28
CA LYS A 191 4.68 -13.54 -9.13
C LYS A 191 6.11 -13.08 -8.84
N LYS A 192 6.32 -11.77 -8.71
CA LYS A 192 7.66 -11.18 -8.50
C LYS A 192 8.18 -11.38 -7.08
N TYR A 193 7.29 -11.36 -6.10
CA TYR A 193 7.62 -11.45 -4.67
C TYR A 193 6.88 -12.62 -4.02
N PRO A 194 7.23 -13.85 -4.35
CA PRO A 194 6.63 -15.02 -3.71
C PRO A 194 6.89 -15.02 -2.19
N ASN A 195 6.06 -15.74 -1.44
CA ASN A 195 6.24 -15.92 0.02
C ASN A 195 7.31 -16.96 0.30
#